data_7afc4f23824071b216dd71905dcf7440
#
_entry.id   7afc4f23824071b216dd71905dcf7440
#
_cell.length_a   1.000
_cell.length_b   1.000
_cell.length_c   1.000
_cell.angle_alpha   90.00
_cell.angle_beta   90.00
_cell.angle_gamma   90.00
#
_symmetry.space_group_name_H-M   'P 1'
#
loop_
_entity.id
_entity.type
_entity.pdbx_description
1 polymer ?
#
loop_
_entity_poly.entity_id
_entity_poly.type
_entity_poly.pdbx_seq_one_letter_code
_entity_poly.pdbx_strand_id
1 'polypeptide(L)'
;MPNSFYAKIDGSKVARYRNKNEFYVGRYFRNGAKGYIVIISASDPYGYRELEYLQKILIAGFFLSVAVSYFVGRKFSEFTFRPIRVLIKKTKGMSAENLHQRLDPVKGTDEIAEISQTFNDMLDRLEAAFETQNNFISNASHELRTPLTVISGEAELALTKNGNQENDIQQSLLRIQSEADHLSNILTSLLGLAQSGFDGKKQRWEDIRLDELIWDVKNAITLVNPHNKIQVDFSHLPDNFDSINLNGNLNLLKLAVTNIVSNACKYSDNREVLLGLSVTKSNIVISVKDQGIGIPENELQHVFEPFFRASNTSNYNGYGVGLPLSLNIIRLHKGSIAIKTSQETGTEMNILLPFSKPAPHKS
;
A
#
# COMPACT_ATOMS: atom_id res chain seq x y z
N MET A 1 -5.11 89.13 -2.65
CA MET A 1 -5.57 88.41 -1.43
C MET A 1 -7.09 88.39 -1.38
N PRO A 2 -7.78 87.44 -0.89
CA PRO A 2 -9.25 87.41 -0.83
C PRO A 2 -9.77 88.37 0.22
N ASN A 3 -10.94 88.89 -0.04
CA ASN A 3 -11.60 89.86 0.88
C ASN A 3 -11.82 89.29 2.30
N SER A 4 -12.00 88.00 2.43
CA SER A 4 -12.10 87.28 3.69
C SER A 4 -10.86 87.33 4.58
N PHE A 5 -9.66 87.58 4.01
CA PHE A 5 -8.42 87.80 4.76
C PHE A 5 -8.43 89.15 5.47
N TYR A 6 -8.85 90.21 4.76
CA TYR A 6 -8.93 91.55 5.33
C TYR A 6 -10.01 91.64 6.41
N ALA A 7 -11.16 90.93 6.19
CA ALA A 7 -12.22 90.91 7.19
C ALA A 7 -11.81 90.23 8.52
N LYS A 8 -10.85 89.32 8.49
CA LYS A 8 -10.31 88.66 9.70
C LYS A 8 -9.29 89.52 10.46
N ILE A 9 -8.75 90.55 9.82
CA ILE A 9 -7.77 91.47 10.45
C ILE A 9 -8.49 92.52 11.31
N ASP A 10 -9.77 92.78 11.06
CA ASP A 10 -10.56 93.75 11.82
C ASP A 10 -10.78 93.25 13.28
N GLY A 11 -10.53 94.14 14.25
CA GLY A 11 -10.70 93.77 15.67
C GLY A 11 -9.52 93.09 16.36
N SER A 12 -8.26 93.44 16.01
CA SER A 12 -7.01 93.02 16.71
C SER A 12 -6.67 91.54 16.60
N LYS A 13 -7.30 90.82 15.69
CA LYS A 13 -6.98 89.40 15.41
C LYS A 13 -5.88 89.30 14.37
N VAL A 14 -5.04 88.21 14.46
CA VAL A 14 -4.04 87.90 13.48
C VAL A 14 -4.74 87.06 12.39
N ALA A 15 -4.76 87.52 11.15
CA ALA A 15 -5.23 86.71 10.03
C ALA A 15 -4.04 86.00 9.34
N ARG A 16 -4.25 84.74 8.98
CA ARG A 16 -3.26 83.95 8.24
C ARG A 16 -3.90 83.52 6.90
N TYR A 17 -3.13 83.60 5.83
CA TYR A 17 -3.54 83.21 4.51
C TYR A 17 -2.36 82.58 3.78
N ARG A 18 -2.62 81.53 3.06
CA ARG A 18 -1.63 80.83 2.23
C ARG A 18 -2.07 80.83 0.78
N ASN A 19 -1.19 81.28 -0.07
CA ASN A 19 -1.38 81.17 -1.53
C ASN A 19 -0.18 80.51 -2.15
N LYS A 20 -0.41 79.29 -2.61
CA LYS A 20 0.66 78.40 -3.14
C LYS A 20 1.84 78.35 -2.17
N ASN A 21 2.96 78.99 -2.49
CA ASN A 21 4.23 78.90 -1.78
C ASN A 21 4.49 80.14 -0.87
N GLU A 22 3.51 81.04 -0.78
CA GLU A 22 3.61 82.28 0.03
C GLU A 22 2.66 82.24 1.22
N PHE A 23 3.19 82.55 2.36
CA PHE A 23 2.45 82.66 3.61
C PHE A 23 2.31 84.17 3.95
N TYR A 24 1.10 84.56 4.24
CA TYR A 24 0.76 85.88 4.59
C TYR A 24 0.18 85.92 6.00
N VAL A 25 0.75 86.87 6.84
CA VAL A 25 0.24 87.12 8.18
C VAL A 25 -0.09 88.62 8.25
N GLY A 26 -1.34 88.90 8.49
CA GLY A 26 -1.81 90.32 8.63
C GLY A 26 -2.28 90.60 10.06
N ARG A 27 -1.93 91.78 10.55
CA ARG A 27 -2.38 92.30 11.87
C ARG A 27 -2.71 93.78 11.79
N TYR A 28 -3.78 94.14 12.48
CA TYR A 28 -4.17 95.55 12.62
C TYR A 28 -3.42 96.21 13.82
N PHE A 29 -2.89 97.44 13.60
CA PHE A 29 -2.24 98.25 14.61
C PHE A 29 -2.87 99.61 14.59
N ARG A 30 -3.15 100.22 15.80
CA ARG A 30 -3.65 101.56 15.98
C ARG A 30 -2.55 102.40 16.61
N ASN A 31 -2.24 103.53 15.95
CA ASN A 31 -1.31 104.49 16.47
C ASN A 31 -2.00 105.92 16.49
N GLY A 32 -2.44 106.28 17.68
CA GLY A 32 -3.26 107.48 17.81
C GLY A 32 -4.61 107.38 17.12
N ALA A 33 -4.94 108.40 16.27
CA ALA A 33 -6.18 108.46 15.48
C ALA A 33 -6.12 107.67 14.15
N LYS A 34 -4.96 107.11 13.78
CA LYS A 34 -4.80 106.35 12.50
C LYS A 34 -4.63 104.82 12.74
N GLY A 35 -5.32 104.06 11.97
CA GLY A 35 -5.22 102.58 11.93
C GLY A 35 -4.36 102.11 10.74
N TYR A 36 -3.50 101.16 10.98
CA TYR A 36 -2.62 100.54 9.98
C TYR A 36 -2.80 99.03 9.95
N ILE A 37 -2.83 98.41 8.74
CA ILE A 37 -2.78 96.99 8.54
C ILE A 37 -1.36 96.63 8.09
N VAL A 38 -0.65 95.90 8.92
CA VAL A 38 0.67 95.32 8.56
C VAL A 38 0.50 93.91 8.06
N ILE A 39 0.98 93.70 6.84
CA ILE A 39 0.96 92.38 6.21
C ILE A 39 2.42 91.93 5.96
N ILE A 40 2.79 90.81 6.52
CA ILE A 40 4.10 90.24 6.32
C ILE A 40 3.89 88.99 5.41
N SER A 41 4.67 88.88 4.33
CA SER A 41 4.71 87.76 3.52
C SER A 41 6.06 86.98 3.68
N ALA A 42 6.00 85.71 3.71
CA ALA A 42 7.16 84.82 3.68
C ALA A 42 6.98 83.75 2.65
N SER A 43 8.01 83.42 1.87
CA SER A 43 8.02 82.27 0.97
C SER A 43 9.28 81.46 1.26
N ASP A 44 9.15 80.18 1.15
CA ASP A 44 10.24 79.19 1.24
C ASP A 44 10.42 78.45 -0.09
N PRO A 45 11.03 79.07 -1.08
CA PRO A 45 11.21 78.44 -2.38
C PRO A 45 12.22 77.30 -2.35
N TYR A 46 13.08 77.21 -1.36
CA TYR A 46 14.04 76.14 -1.16
C TYR A 46 13.35 74.94 -0.57
N GLY A 47 12.58 75.06 0.47
CA GLY A 47 11.84 74.00 1.11
C GLY A 47 10.86 73.28 0.12
N TYR A 48 10.14 74.08 -0.69
CA TYR A 48 9.25 73.50 -1.71
C TYR A 48 10.00 72.72 -2.79
N ARG A 49 11.19 73.16 -3.17
CA ARG A 49 12.05 72.47 -4.15
C ARG A 49 12.56 71.18 -3.57
N GLU A 50 13.00 71.20 -2.31
CA GLU A 50 13.41 69.95 -1.61
C GLU A 50 12.28 68.92 -1.50
N LEU A 51 11.05 69.38 -1.20
CA LEU A 51 9.89 68.58 -1.14
C LEU A 51 9.56 67.91 -2.51
N GLU A 52 9.69 68.66 -3.61
CA GLU A 52 9.53 68.12 -4.99
C GLU A 52 10.59 67.05 -5.31
N TYR A 53 11.86 67.32 -4.92
CA TYR A 53 12.91 66.30 -5.13
C TYR A 53 12.66 65.07 -4.30
N LEU A 54 12.29 65.22 -3.02
CA LEU A 54 11.94 64.10 -2.17
C LEU A 54 10.77 63.30 -2.75
N GLN A 55 9.72 63.98 -3.19
CA GLN A 55 8.57 63.33 -3.81
C GLN A 55 8.98 62.52 -5.07
N LYS A 56 9.81 63.09 -5.95
CA LYS A 56 10.33 62.39 -7.16
C LYS A 56 11.15 61.15 -6.79
N ILE A 57 12.02 61.29 -5.78
CA ILE A 57 12.84 60.17 -5.29
C ILE A 57 11.95 59.07 -4.71
N LEU A 58 10.94 59.41 -3.90
CA LEU A 58 10.03 58.45 -3.31
C LEU A 58 9.19 57.71 -4.38
N ILE A 59 8.68 58.45 -5.39
CA ILE A 59 7.94 57.85 -6.50
C ILE A 59 8.85 56.91 -7.30
N ALA A 60 10.06 57.35 -7.65
CA ALA A 60 11.01 56.51 -8.37
C ALA A 60 11.39 55.26 -7.56
N GLY A 61 11.66 55.41 -6.26
CA GLY A 61 11.93 54.30 -5.33
C GLY A 61 10.77 53.34 -5.21
N PHE A 62 9.53 53.83 -5.17
CA PHE A 62 8.33 53.00 -5.15
C PHE A 62 8.23 52.14 -6.42
N PHE A 63 8.34 52.74 -7.61
CA PHE A 63 8.27 51.96 -8.86
C PHE A 63 9.43 50.98 -9.00
N LEU A 64 10.64 51.37 -8.57
CA LEU A 64 11.79 50.47 -8.56
C LEU A 64 11.55 49.26 -7.63
N SER A 65 11.05 49.48 -6.41
CA SER A 65 10.75 48.40 -5.46
C SER A 65 9.68 47.46 -5.98
N VAL A 66 8.63 47.98 -6.62
CA VAL A 66 7.58 47.15 -7.28
C VAL A 66 8.18 46.31 -8.41
N ALA A 67 9.03 46.91 -9.27
CA ALA A 67 9.69 46.17 -10.35
C ALA A 67 10.59 45.05 -9.81
N VAL A 68 11.44 45.34 -8.83
CA VAL A 68 12.31 44.36 -8.19
C VAL A 68 11.48 43.23 -7.56
N SER A 69 10.44 43.56 -6.79
CA SER A 69 9.55 42.55 -6.16
C SER A 69 8.87 41.67 -7.21
N TYR A 70 8.43 42.22 -8.33
CA TYR A 70 7.83 41.48 -9.42
C TYR A 70 8.81 40.48 -10.04
N PHE A 71 10.03 40.94 -10.39
CA PHE A 71 11.04 40.06 -11.01
C PHE A 71 11.54 38.97 -10.05
N VAL A 72 11.80 39.34 -8.79
CA VAL A 72 12.21 38.35 -7.78
C VAL A 72 11.11 37.33 -7.53
N GLY A 73 9.85 37.79 -7.33
CA GLY A 73 8.71 36.90 -7.12
C GLY A 73 8.46 35.97 -8.29
N ARG A 74 8.58 36.46 -9.52
CA ARG A 74 8.45 35.64 -10.72
C ARG A 74 9.53 34.55 -10.80
N LYS A 75 10.80 34.94 -10.59
CA LYS A 75 11.93 33.99 -10.60
C LYS A 75 11.82 32.95 -9.50
N PHE A 76 11.46 33.37 -8.30
CA PHE A 76 11.23 32.49 -7.17
C PHE A 76 10.10 31.50 -7.45
N SER A 77 8.97 31.98 -7.99
CA SER A 77 7.84 31.13 -8.35
C SER A 77 8.22 30.09 -9.41
N GLU A 78 8.94 30.51 -10.46
CA GLU A 78 9.42 29.57 -11.50
C GLU A 78 10.34 28.51 -10.91
N PHE A 79 11.28 28.89 -10.06
CA PHE A 79 12.24 27.97 -9.44
C PHE A 79 11.56 26.96 -8.51
N THR A 80 10.69 27.43 -7.64
CA THR A 80 10.02 26.60 -6.60
C THR A 80 8.94 25.68 -7.18
N PHE A 81 8.10 26.17 -8.10
CA PHE A 81 6.96 25.38 -8.60
C PHE A 81 7.22 24.59 -9.88
N ARG A 82 8.31 24.82 -10.59
CA ARG A 82 8.64 24.06 -11.80
C ARG A 82 8.83 22.58 -11.52
N PRO A 83 9.60 22.14 -10.51
CA PRO A 83 9.74 20.72 -10.18
C PRO A 83 8.39 20.04 -9.89
N ILE A 84 7.54 20.70 -9.10
CA ILE A 84 6.21 20.17 -8.76
C ILE A 84 5.34 19.97 -10.01
N ARG A 85 5.36 20.93 -10.95
CA ARG A 85 4.62 20.79 -12.23
C ARG A 85 5.12 19.62 -13.07
N VAL A 86 6.43 19.37 -13.07
CA VAL A 86 7.03 18.22 -13.78
C VAL A 86 6.59 16.91 -13.14
N LEU A 87 6.62 16.82 -11.81
CA LEU A 87 6.13 15.66 -11.05
C LEU A 87 4.66 15.36 -11.38
N ILE A 88 3.78 16.36 -11.27
CA ILE A 88 2.35 16.21 -11.60
C ILE A 88 2.15 15.74 -13.04
N LYS A 89 2.90 16.29 -14.01
CA LYS A 89 2.78 15.90 -15.41
C LYS A 89 3.19 14.43 -15.63
N LYS A 90 4.31 14.01 -15.03
CA LYS A 90 4.79 12.62 -15.12
C LYS A 90 3.81 11.66 -14.44
N THR A 91 3.36 11.96 -13.22
CA THR A 91 2.39 11.13 -12.48
C THR A 91 1.07 10.95 -13.25
N LYS A 92 0.56 12.00 -13.89
CA LYS A 92 -0.65 11.92 -14.73
C LYS A 92 -0.49 11.04 -15.97
N GLY A 93 0.73 10.85 -16.46
CA GLY A 93 1.05 9.98 -17.59
C GLY A 93 1.29 8.53 -17.21
N MET A 94 1.34 8.19 -15.91
CA MET A 94 1.57 6.84 -15.44
C MET A 94 0.29 6.01 -15.52
N SER A 95 0.41 4.81 -16.04
CA SER A 95 -0.66 3.81 -16.16
C SER A 95 -0.10 2.42 -15.87
N ALA A 96 -0.96 1.41 -15.78
CA ALA A 96 -0.54 0.03 -15.59
C ALA A 96 0.43 -0.50 -16.68
N GLU A 97 0.39 0.10 -17.88
CA GLU A 97 1.23 -0.31 -19.01
C GLU A 97 2.66 0.25 -18.91
N ASN A 98 2.89 1.29 -18.10
CA ASN A 98 4.19 1.99 -18.04
C ASN A 98 4.69 2.20 -16.60
N LEU A 99 4.33 1.29 -15.69
CA LEU A 99 4.73 1.33 -14.27
C LEU A 99 6.26 1.30 -14.05
N HIS A 100 7.04 0.86 -15.05
CA HIS A 100 8.51 0.88 -15.00
C HIS A 100 9.11 2.30 -15.03
N GLN A 101 8.31 3.31 -15.40
CA GLN A 101 8.78 4.69 -15.39
C GLN A 101 8.96 5.18 -13.95
N ARG A 102 10.01 5.97 -13.74
CA ARG A 102 10.30 6.59 -12.44
C ARG A 102 10.33 8.10 -12.57
N LEU A 103 10.08 8.76 -11.46
CA LEU A 103 10.34 10.19 -11.37
C LEU A 103 11.85 10.39 -11.32
N ASP A 104 12.36 11.36 -12.11
CA ASP A 104 13.78 11.69 -12.08
C ASP A 104 14.17 12.14 -10.66
N PRO A 105 15.35 11.74 -10.18
CA PRO A 105 15.85 12.22 -8.90
C PRO A 105 15.98 13.76 -8.98
N VAL A 106 15.22 14.44 -8.17
CA VAL A 106 15.36 15.89 -7.98
C VAL A 106 16.70 16.11 -7.30
N LYS A 107 17.59 16.89 -7.94
CA LYS A 107 18.90 17.22 -7.35
C LYS A 107 18.66 18.11 -6.12
N GLY A 108 18.81 17.55 -4.96
CA GLY A 108 18.63 18.23 -3.67
C GLY A 108 18.27 17.24 -2.56
N THR A 109 18.33 17.71 -1.33
CA THR A 109 17.85 17.01 -0.13
C THR A 109 16.63 17.75 0.47
N ASP A 110 15.85 18.39 -0.41
CA ASP A 110 14.67 19.12 -0.04
C ASP A 110 13.42 18.20 0.01
N GLU A 111 12.34 18.71 0.50
CA GLU A 111 11.06 17.99 0.65
C GLU A 111 10.54 17.45 -0.69
N ILE A 112 10.90 18.08 -1.81
CA ILE A 112 10.49 17.64 -3.15
C ILE A 112 11.25 16.38 -3.56
N ALA A 113 12.52 16.27 -3.17
CA ALA A 113 13.32 15.06 -3.40
C ALA A 113 12.78 13.88 -2.58
N GLU A 114 12.39 14.11 -1.32
CA GLU A 114 11.78 13.11 -0.45
C GLU A 114 10.43 12.61 -1.00
N ILE A 115 9.58 13.52 -1.48
CA ILE A 115 8.31 13.16 -2.14
C ILE A 115 8.59 12.31 -3.37
N SER A 116 9.56 12.68 -4.20
CA SER A 116 9.91 11.93 -5.42
C SER A 116 10.39 10.52 -5.10
N GLN A 117 11.22 10.36 -4.06
CA GLN A 117 11.71 9.07 -3.61
C GLN A 117 10.56 8.20 -3.06
N THR A 118 9.74 8.76 -2.16
CA THR A 118 8.59 8.04 -1.58
C THR A 118 7.62 7.58 -2.67
N PHE A 119 7.43 8.39 -3.71
CA PHE A 119 6.58 8.03 -4.84
C PHE A 119 7.21 6.91 -5.68
N ASN A 120 8.52 6.93 -5.92
CA ASN A 120 9.22 5.86 -6.62
C ASN A 120 9.16 4.54 -5.83
N ASP A 121 9.33 4.57 -4.50
CA ASP A 121 9.20 3.39 -3.65
C ASP A 121 7.77 2.82 -3.69
N MET A 122 6.76 3.68 -3.81
CA MET A 122 5.37 3.23 -4.02
C MET A 122 5.19 2.59 -5.40
N LEU A 123 5.79 3.16 -6.45
CA LEU A 123 5.77 2.59 -7.80
C LEU A 123 6.47 1.23 -7.86
N ASP A 124 7.60 1.06 -7.17
CA ASP A 124 8.31 -0.23 -7.08
C ASP A 124 7.41 -1.33 -6.50
N ARG A 125 6.70 -1.00 -5.41
CA ARG A 125 5.74 -1.93 -4.78
C ARG A 125 4.56 -2.24 -5.71
N LEU A 126 4.06 -1.24 -6.43
CA LEU A 126 2.94 -1.40 -7.36
C LEU A 126 3.34 -2.23 -8.57
N GLU A 127 4.52 -2.00 -9.14
CA GLU A 127 5.08 -2.78 -10.25
C GLU A 127 5.25 -4.25 -9.87
N ALA A 128 5.91 -4.52 -8.74
CA ALA A 128 6.08 -5.88 -8.22
C ALA A 128 4.73 -6.60 -7.97
N ALA A 129 3.73 -5.89 -7.44
CA ALA A 129 2.39 -6.44 -7.26
C ALA A 129 1.71 -6.75 -8.59
N PHE A 130 1.87 -5.87 -9.59
CA PHE A 130 1.27 -6.04 -10.91
C PHE A 130 1.95 -7.16 -11.71
N GLU A 131 3.27 -7.28 -11.64
CA GLU A 131 4.02 -8.41 -12.21
C GLU A 131 3.59 -9.73 -11.59
N THR A 132 3.47 -9.78 -10.25
CA THR A 132 2.96 -10.97 -9.54
C THR A 132 1.56 -11.34 -10.02
N GLN A 133 0.68 -10.37 -10.21
CA GLN A 133 -0.69 -10.59 -10.71
C GLN A 133 -0.70 -11.09 -12.16
N ASN A 134 0.12 -10.51 -13.03
CA ASN A 134 0.23 -10.94 -14.42
C ASN A 134 0.78 -12.36 -14.54
N ASN A 135 1.83 -12.67 -13.78
CA ASN A 135 2.39 -14.02 -13.70
C ASN A 135 1.35 -15.02 -13.19
N PHE A 136 0.56 -14.63 -12.17
CA PHE A 136 -0.54 -15.46 -11.67
C PHE A 136 -1.58 -15.77 -12.76
N ILE A 137 -2.04 -14.77 -13.51
CA ILE A 137 -3.04 -14.96 -14.59
C ILE A 137 -2.47 -15.84 -15.71
N SER A 138 -1.23 -15.56 -16.12
CA SER A 138 -0.54 -16.33 -17.17
C SER A 138 -0.39 -17.80 -16.77
N ASN A 139 0.15 -18.06 -15.58
CA ASN A 139 0.37 -19.40 -15.08
C ASN A 139 -0.95 -20.15 -14.85
N ALA A 140 -1.97 -19.49 -14.27
CA ALA A 140 -3.31 -20.08 -14.12
C ALA A 140 -3.88 -20.51 -15.47
N SER A 141 -3.73 -19.68 -16.52
CA SER A 141 -4.20 -19.99 -17.86
C SER A 141 -3.48 -21.21 -18.46
N HIS A 142 -2.19 -21.34 -18.23
CA HIS A 142 -1.40 -22.49 -18.67
C HIS A 142 -1.80 -23.77 -17.92
N GLU A 143 -1.90 -23.69 -16.58
CA GLU A 143 -2.25 -24.84 -15.74
C GLU A 143 -3.69 -25.33 -15.93
N LEU A 144 -4.61 -24.48 -16.37
CA LEU A 144 -5.97 -24.87 -16.74
C LEU A 144 -6.05 -25.46 -18.17
N ARG A 145 -5.22 -24.97 -19.10
CA ARG A 145 -5.25 -25.41 -20.51
C ARG A 145 -4.77 -26.84 -20.66
N THR A 146 -3.73 -27.24 -19.95
CA THR A 146 -3.11 -28.57 -20.05
C THR A 146 -4.11 -29.68 -19.74
N PRO A 147 -4.77 -29.76 -18.56
CA PRO A 147 -5.74 -30.81 -18.27
C PRO A 147 -6.95 -30.74 -19.20
N LEU A 148 -7.39 -29.56 -19.61
CA LEU A 148 -8.49 -29.39 -20.56
C LEU A 148 -8.15 -30.05 -21.92
N THR A 149 -6.91 -29.88 -22.39
CA THR A 149 -6.43 -30.49 -23.63
C THR A 149 -6.39 -32.02 -23.51
N VAL A 150 -5.94 -32.54 -22.35
CA VAL A 150 -5.94 -34.01 -22.09
C VAL A 150 -7.37 -34.54 -22.05
N ILE A 151 -8.29 -33.90 -21.34
CA ILE A 151 -9.71 -34.30 -21.29
C ILE A 151 -10.30 -34.34 -22.71
N SER A 152 -10.08 -33.30 -23.52
CA SER A 152 -10.59 -33.22 -24.89
C SER A 152 -10.00 -34.33 -25.77
N GLY A 153 -8.69 -34.58 -25.67
CA GLY A 153 -8.02 -35.62 -26.44
C GLY A 153 -8.46 -37.02 -26.04
N GLU A 154 -8.59 -37.30 -24.75
CA GLU A 154 -9.07 -38.63 -24.27
C GLU A 154 -10.54 -38.86 -24.65
N ALA A 155 -11.37 -37.82 -24.62
CA ALA A 155 -12.75 -37.87 -25.06
C ALA A 155 -12.84 -38.17 -26.58
N GLU A 156 -12.02 -37.52 -27.41
CA GLU A 156 -11.97 -37.77 -28.86
C GLU A 156 -11.48 -39.19 -29.16
N LEU A 157 -10.44 -39.66 -28.44
CA LEU A 157 -9.97 -41.03 -28.54
C LEU A 157 -11.04 -42.06 -28.17
N ALA A 158 -11.79 -41.82 -27.10
CA ALA A 158 -12.88 -42.69 -26.69
C ALA A 158 -14.03 -42.74 -27.70
N LEU A 159 -14.31 -41.67 -28.42
CA LEU A 159 -15.34 -41.58 -29.46
C LEU A 159 -14.91 -42.22 -30.79
N THR A 160 -13.62 -42.21 -31.12
CA THR A 160 -13.10 -42.71 -32.41
C THR A 160 -12.76 -44.21 -32.39
N LYS A 161 -12.51 -44.77 -31.21
CA LYS A 161 -12.25 -46.21 -31.06
C LYS A 161 -13.54 -47.03 -31.19
N ASN A 162 -13.70 -47.71 -32.29
CA ASN A 162 -14.80 -48.64 -32.53
C ASN A 162 -14.71 -49.85 -31.57
N GLY A 163 -15.59 -49.89 -30.60
CA GLY A 163 -16.26 -50.96 -29.88
C GLY A 163 -15.56 -52.24 -29.40
N ASN A 164 -14.28 -52.53 -29.66
CA ASN A 164 -13.67 -53.82 -29.37
C ASN A 164 -12.70 -53.86 -28.16
N GLN A 165 -12.53 -52.74 -27.44
CA GLN A 165 -11.67 -52.69 -26.22
C GLN A 165 -12.34 -51.87 -25.11
N GLU A 166 -13.28 -52.50 -24.42
CA GLU A 166 -13.96 -51.93 -23.25
C GLU A 166 -12.97 -51.41 -22.20
N ASN A 167 -11.83 -52.05 -22.04
CA ASN A 167 -10.75 -51.62 -21.16
C ASN A 167 -10.10 -50.28 -21.57
N ASP A 168 -9.98 -49.99 -22.87
CA ASP A 168 -9.36 -48.77 -23.33
C ASP A 168 -10.29 -47.55 -23.08
N ILE A 169 -11.60 -47.73 -23.32
CA ILE A 169 -12.61 -46.69 -23.02
C ILE A 169 -12.66 -46.44 -21.51
N GLN A 170 -12.62 -47.48 -20.70
CA GLN A 170 -12.59 -47.34 -19.25
C GLN A 170 -11.34 -46.58 -18.76
N GLN A 171 -10.19 -46.86 -19.36
CA GLN A 171 -8.95 -46.10 -19.04
C GLN A 171 -9.03 -44.64 -19.44
N SER A 172 -9.58 -44.33 -20.64
CA SER A 172 -9.79 -42.93 -21.05
C SER A 172 -10.76 -42.21 -20.12
N LEU A 173 -11.86 -42.85 -19.69
CA LEU A 173 -12.79 -42.27 -18.73
C LEU A 173 -12.14 -42.02 -17.37
N LEU A 174 -11.32 -42.92 -16.86
CA LEU A 174 -10.58 -42.74 -15.60
C LEU A 174 -9.59 -41.61 -15.69
N ARG A 175 -8.92 -41.41 -16.83
CA ARG A 175 -8.04 -40.27 -17.06
C ARG A 175 -8.82 -38.97 -17.11
N ILE A 176 -9.94 -38.93 -17.84
CA ILE A 176 -10.84 -37.75 -17.87
C ILE A 176 -11.30 -37.37 -16.46
N GLN A 177 -11.73 -38.38 -15.67
CA GLN A 177 -12.15 -38.15 -14.27
C GLN A 177 -11.01 -37.57 -13.44
N SER A 178 -9.82 -38.18 -13.52
CA SER A 178 -8.63 -37.70 -12.80
C SER A 178 -8.27 -36.23 -13.16
N GLU A 179 -8.33 -35.86 -14.44
CA GLU A 179 -8.03 -34.52 -14.91
C GLU A 179 -9.15 -33.53 -14.55
N ALA A 180 -10.41 -33.95 -14.49
CA ALA A 180 -11.52 -33.13 -14.03
C ALA A 180 -11.42 -32.82 -12.52
N ASP A 181 -11.10 -33.81 -11.68
CA ASP A 181 -10.83 -33.63 -10.26
C ASP A 181 -9.65 -32.70 -10.04
N HIS A 182 -8.68 -32.79 -10.88
CA HIS A 182 -7.50 -31.98 -10.97
C HIS A 182 -7.84 -30.49 -11.23
N LEU A 183 -8.62 -30.21 -12.27
CA LEU A 183 -9.14 -28.88 -12.59
C LEU A 183 -9.96 -28.29 -11.42
N SER A 184 -10.78 -29.12 -10.79
CA SER A 184 -11.57 -28.72 -9.62
C SER A 184 -10.68 -28.25 -8.46
N ASN A 185 -9.58 -28.94 -8.20
CA ASN A 185 -8.62 -28.56 -7.15
C ASN A 185 -7.87 -27.26 -7.48
N ILE A 186 -7.46 -27.07 -8.73
CA ILE A 186 -6.86 -25.79 -9.18
C ILE A 186 -7.87 -24.65 -9.01
N LEU A 187 -9.10 -24.82 -9.48
CA LEU A 187 -10.14 -23.81 -9.39
C LEU A 187 -10.47 -23.43 -7.94
N THR A 188 -10.60 -24.43 -7.06
CA THR A 188 -10.82 -24.21 -5.62
C THR A 188 -9.67 -23.40 -5.00
N SER A 189 -8.43 -23.72 -5.37
CA SER A 189 -7.25 -23.00 -4.88
C SER A 189 -7.20 -21.56 -5.40
N LEU A 190 -7.54 -21.33 -6.68
CA LEU A 190 -7.62 -20.00 -7.28
C LEU A 190 -8.73 -19.16 -6.65
N LEU A 191 -9.91 -19.74 -6.42
CA LEU A 191 -11.01 -19.05 -5.71
C LEU A 191 -10.64 -18.71 -4.27
N GLY A 192 -9.96 -19.61 -3.58
CA GLY A 192 -9.44 -19.37 -2.23
C GLY A 192 -8.43 -18.21 -2.20
N LEU A 193 -7.51 -18.14 -3.18
CA LEU A 193 -6.58 -17.01 -3.31
C LEU A 193 -7.32 -15.70 -3.60
N ALA A 194 -8.32 -15.71 -4.48
CA ALA A 194 -9.11 -14.51 -4.79
C ALA A 194 -9.93 -14.04 -3.58
N GLN A 195 -10.53 -14.96 -2.83
CA GLN A 195 -11.34 -14.63 -1.65
C GLN A 195 -10.50 -14.16 -0.45
N SER A 196 -9.28 -14.66 -0.29
CA SER A 196 -8.39 -14.24 0.80
C SER A 196 -7.84 -12.82 0.62
N GLY A 197 -7.86 -12.26 -0.60
CA GLY A 197 -7.49 -10.87 -0.92
C GLY A 197 -8.63 -9.85 -0.75
N PHE A 198 -9.88 -10.29 -0.67
CA PHE A 198 -11.04 -9.41 -0.48
C PHE A 198 -11.47 -9.39 1.00
N ASP A 199 -11.65 -8.17 1.54
CA ASP A 199 -12.16 -7.81 2.87
C ASP A 199 -12.86 -8.97 3.62
N GLY A 200 -12.26 -9.45 4.71
CA GLY A 200 -12.79 -10.52 5.57
C GLY A 200 -14.16 -10.23 6.23
N LYS A 201 -14.81 -9.11 5.87
CA LYS A 201 -16.12 -8.67 6.41
C LYS A 201 -17.32 -9.53 6.00
N LYS A 202 -17.19 -10.36 4.97
CA LYS A 202 -18.30 -11.24 4.50
C LYS A 202 -18.14 -12.70 4.91
N GLN A 203 -17.08 -13.06 5.62
CA GLN A 203 -16.82 -14.43 6.01
C GLN A 203 -17.39 -14.70 7.42
N ARG A 204 -17.93 -15.90 7.61
CA ARG A 204 -18.45 -16.34 8.91
C ARG A 204 -17.26 -16.65 9.81
N TRP A 205 -17.07 -15.82 10.85
CA TRP A 205 -16.08 -16.01 11.90
C TRP A 205 -16.74 -16.66 13.09
N GLU A 206 -16.09 -17.66 13.65
CA GLU A 206 -16.56 -18.43 14.81
C GLU A 206 -15.37 -18.78 15.70
N ASP A 207 -15.66 -19.17 16.95
CA ASP A 207 -14.64 -19.64 17.85
C ASP A 207 -14.30 -21.11 17.53
N ILE A 208 -13.06 -21.34 17.12
CA ILE A 208 -12.55 -22.61 16.61
C ILE A 208 -11.63 -23.23 17.64
N ARG A 209 -11.87 -24.48 17.99
CA ARG A 209 -10.96 -25.32 18.75
C ARG A 209 -9.93 -25.92 17.82
N LEU A 210 -8.66 -25.53 18.00
CA LEU A 210 -7.59 -25.96 17.11
C LEU A 210 -7.19 -27.43 17.27
N ASP A 211 -7.39 -28.01 18.43
CA ASP A 211 -7.23 -29.46 18.65
C ASP A 211 -8.23 -30.28 17.83
N GLU A 212 -9.50 -29.88 17.78
CA GLU A 212 -10.52 -30.50 16.94
C GLU A 212 -10.21 -30.32 15.45
N LEU A 213 -9.78 -29.13 15.05
CA LEU A 213 -9.35 -28.87 13.68
C LEU A 213 -8.23 -29.81 13.24
N ILE A 214 -7.21 -30.04 14.09
CA ILE A 214 -6.11 -30.96 13.82
C ILE A 214 -6.58 -32.40 13.62
N TRP A 215 -7.47 -32.86 14.46
CA TRP A 215 -8.06 -34.19 14.32
C TRP A 215 -8.88 -34.32 13.02
N ASP A 216 -9.66 -33.32 12.69
CA ASP A 216 -10.44 -33.24 11.47
C ASP A 216 -9.56 -33.32 10.23
N VAL A 217 -8.45 -32.54 10.21
CA VAL A 217 -7.47 -32.55 9.11
C VAL A 217 -6.81 -33.92 8.98
N LYS A 218 -6.34 -34.51 10.07
CA LYS A 218 -5.76 -35.86 10.06
C LYS A 218 -6.74 -36.87 9.48
N ASN A 219 -7.98 -36.90 9.95
CA ASN A 219 -8.98 -37.82 9.52
C ASN A 219 -9.31 -37.66 8.02
N ALA A 220 -9.45 -36.43 7.54
CA ALA A 220 -9.72 -36.11 6.16
C ALA A 220 -8.60 -36.63 5.23
N ILE A 221 -7.33 -36.40 5.60
CA ILE A 221 -6.18 -36.83 4.80
C ILE A 221 -6.03 -38.38 4.83
N THR A 222 -6.24 -39.01 5.98
CA THR A 222 -6.15 -40.45 6.14
C THR A 222 -7.27 -41.15 5.35
N LEU A 223 -8.46 -40.56 5.25
CA LEU A 223 -9.57 -41.08 4.45
C LEU A 223 -9.23 -41.11 2.95
N VAL A 224 -8.56 -40.08 2.44
CA VAL A 224 -8.15 -39.98 1.03
C VAL A 224 -6.98 -40.93 0.72
N ASN A 225 -6.01 -41.02 1.60
CA ASN A 225 -4.87 -41.93 1.46
C ASN A 225 -4.54 -42.63 2.80
N PRO A 226 -5.03 -43.85 3.00
CA PRO A 226 -4.79 -44.63 4.24
C PRO A 226 -3.31 -44.97 4.51
N HIS A 227 -2.43 -44.83 3.52
CA HIS A 227 -0.99 -45.08 3.69
C HIS A 227 -0.24 -43.95 4.36
N ASN A 228 -0.87 -42.79 4.54
CA ASN A 228 -0.29 -41.66 5.25
C ASN A 228 -0.08 -41.95 6.73
N LYS A 229 1.12 -41.70 7.25
CA LYS A 229 1.49 -41.96 8.63
C LYS A 229 1.54 -40.63 9.38
N ILE A 230 0.38 -40.09 9.81
CA ILE A 230 0.28 -38.85 10.54
C ILE A 230 0.16 -39.14 12.03
N GLN A 231 1.17 -38.71 12.82
CA GLN A 231 1.11 -38.72 14.27
C GLN A 231 0.75 -37.35 14.80
N VAL A 232 -0.18 -37.30 15.75
CA VAL A 232 -0.59 -36.06 16.41
C VAL A 232 0.14 -35.96 17.75
N ASP A 233 0.76 -34.82 18.00
CA ASP A 233 1.47 -34.54 19.24
C ASP A 233 0.86 -33.37 19.98
N PHE A 234 0.25 -33.64 21.14
CA PHE A 234 -0.34 -32.65 22.05
C PHE A 234 0.43 -32.57 23.39
N SER A 235 1.63 -33.11 23.47
CA SER A 235 2.44 -33.17 24.70
C SER A 235 2.80 -31.78 25.26
N HIS A 236 2.73 -30.74 24.41
CA HIS A 236 3.08 -29.37 24.77
C HIS A 236 1.85 -28.44 24.92
N LEU A 237 0.65 -29.02 25.11
CA LEU A 237 -0.55 -28.25 25.41
C LEU A 237 -0.58 -27.86 26.90
N PRO A 238 -1.02 -26.65 27.22
CA PRO A 238 -1.25 -26.24 28.60
C PRO A 238 -2.53 -26.91 29.15
N ASP A 239 -2.61 -27.06 30.48
CA ASP A 239 -3.79 -27.62 31.15
C ASP A 239 -5.09 -26.80 30.94
N ASN A 240 -4.94 -25.53 30.53
CA ASN A 240 -6.07 -24.67 30.21
C ASN A 240 -6.41 -24.71 28.72
N PHE A 241 -7.46 -25.43 28.36
CA PHE A 241 -7.95 -25.59 26.98
C PHE A 241 -8.50 -24.29 26.33
N ASP A 242 -8.85 -23.26 27.13
CA ASP A 242 -9.28 -21.97 26.55
C ASP A 242 -8.18 -21.27 25.74
N SER A 243 -6.93 -21.64 25.99
CA SER A 243 -5.76 -21.06 25.34
C SER A 243 -5.52 -21.55 23.89
N ILE A 244 -6.30 -22.54 23.42
CA ILE A 244 -6.21 -23.10 22.07
C ILE A 244 -7.38 -22.70 21.16
N ASN A 245 -8.24 -21.80 21.63
CA ASN A 245 -9.36 -21.28 20.87
C ASN A 245 -8.92 -20.07 20.02
N LEU A 246 -9.37 -20.07 18.78
CA LEU A 246 -9.10 -19.00 17.83
C LEU A 246 -10.41 -18.53 17.21
N ASN A 247 -10.65 -17.22 17.18
CA ASN A 247 -11.74 -16.66 16.38
C ASN A 247 -11.31 -16.56 14.91
N GLY A 248 -12.00 -17.31 14.04
CA GLY A 248 -11.60 -17.46 12.65
C GLY A 248 -12.65 -18.11 11.76
N ASN A 249 -12.26 -18.37 10.51
CA ASN A 249 -13.05 -19.16 9.57
C ASN A 249 -12.56 -20.60 9.55
N LEU A 250 -13.37 -21.52 10.07
CA LEU A 250 -13.03 -22.94 10.19
C LEU A 250 -12.67 -23.57 8.85
N ASN A 251 -13.44 -23.32 7.79
CA ASN A 251 -13.24 -23.94 6.49
C ASN A 251 -11.92 -23.50 5.86
N LEU A 252 -11.58 -22.19 5.98
CA LEU A 252 -10.32 -21.66 5.45
C LEU A 252 -9.12 -22.21 6.25
N LEU A 253 -9.18 -22.21 7.57
CA LEU A 253 -8.10 -22.77 8.40
C LEU A 253 -7.90 -24.25 8.12
N LYS A 254 -9.00 -25.02 8.02
CA LYS A 254 -8.96 -26.44 7.66
C LYS A 254 -8.29 -26.62 6.30
N LEU A 255 -8.63 -25.82 5.29
CA LEU A 255 -8.00 -25.85 3.98
C LEU A 255 -6.48 -25.55 4.05
N ALA A 256 -6.09 -24.51 4.78
CA ALA A 256 -4.68 -24.13 4.92
C ALA A 256 -3.84 -25.24 5.59
N VAL A 257 -4.34 -25.77 6.72
CA VAL A 257 -3.63 -26.84 7.44
C VAL A 257 -3.62 -28.13 6.63
N THR A 258 -4.73 -28.48 5.96
CA THR A 258 -4.79 -29.66 5.07
C THR A 258 -3.76 -29.57 3.94
N ASN A 259 -3.62 -28.40 3.30
CA ASN A 259 -2.62 -28.20 2.24
C ASN A 259 -1.19 -28.44 2.75
N ILE A 260 -0.86 -27.90 3.93
CA ILE A 260 0.49 -28.05 4.52
C ILE A 260 0.75 -29.51 4.91
N VAL A 261 -0.19 -30.17 5.60
CA VAL A 261 -0.03 -31.57 6.01
C VAL A 261 0.00 -32.52 4.81
N SER A 262 -0.84 -32.27 3.79
CA SER A 262 -0.82 -33.03 2.54
C SER A 262 0.51 -32.91 1.80
N ASN A 263 1.10 -31.70 1.77
CA ASN A 263 2.45 -31.52 1.21
C ASN A 263 3.50 -32.31 2.01
N ALA A 264 3.45 -32.26 3.32
CA ALA A 264 4.35 -33.02 4.19
C ALA A 264 4.28 -34.54 3.90
N CYS A 265 3.07 -35.12 3.81
CA CYS A 265 2.88 -36.52 3.45
C CYS A 265 3.42 -36.86 2.06
N LYS A 266 3.14 -35.99 1.09
CA LYS A 266 3.52 -36.17 -0.32
C LYS A 266 5.05 -36.10 -0.51
N TYR A 267 5.71 -35.11 0.02
CA TYR A 267 7.16 -34.88 -0.16
C TYR A 267 8.03 -35.77 0.76
N SER A 268 7.42 -36.44 1.73
CA SER A 268 8.07 -37.49 2.53
C SER A 268 7.83 -38.92 2.04
N ASP A 269 7.18 -39.11 0.88
CA ASP A 269 6.80 -40.42 0.38
C ASP A 269 6.01 -41.26 1.40
N ASN A 270 5.03 -40.60 2.08
CA ASN A 270 4.21 -41.16 3.16
C ASN A 270 5.03 -41.68 4.37
N ARG A 271 6.26 -41.22 4.56
CA ARG A 271 6.96 -41.37 5.84
C ARG A 271 6.20 -40.67 6.95
N GLU A 272 6.65 -40.84 8.16
CA GLU A 272 6.01 -40.28 9.33
C GLU A 272 5.99 -38.75 9.28
N VAL A 273 4.80 -38.18 9.46
CA VAL A 273 4.56 -36.73 9.60
C VAL A 273 4.05 -36.45 11.00
N LEU A 274 4.76 -35.59 11.72
CA LEU A 274 4.38 -35.15 13.07
C LEU A 274 3.57 -33.85 12.98
N LEU A 275 2.32 -33.90 13.43
CA LEU A 275 1.40 -32.78 13.48
C LEU A 275 1.20 -32.36 14.94
N GLY A 276 1.85 -31.29 15.36
CA GLY A 276 1.87 -30.81 16.74
C GLY A 276 1.02 -29.56 16.97
N LEU A 277 0.53 -29.41 18.20
CA LEU A 277 -0.10 -28.19 18.69
C LEU A 277 0.56 -27.77 19.99
N SER A 278 1.01 -26.52 20.05
CA SER A 278 1.63 -25.97 21.24
C SER A 278 1.23 -24.50 21.44
N VAL A 279 1.47 -24.00 22.64
CA VAL A 279 1.14 -22.62 23.01
C VAL A 279 2.40 -21.93 23.51
N THR A 280 2.70 -20.78 22.93
CA THR A 280 3.78 -19.89 23.38
C THR A 280 3.20 -18.70 24.14
N LYS A 281 4.02 -17.80 24.66
CA LYS A 281 3.57 -16.60 25.40
C LYS A 281 2.66 -15.68 24.57
N SER A 282 2.76 -15.71 23.24
CA SER A 282 2.06 -14.77 22.34
C SER A 282 1.25 -15.43 21.24
N ASN A 283 1.47 -16.70 20.94
CA ASN A 283 0.87 -17.39 19.78
C ASN A 283 0.50 -18.84 20.12
N ILE A 284 -0.52 -19.32 19.43
CA ILE A 284 -0.77 -20.74 19.27
C ILE A 284 0.04 -21.21 18.07
N VAL A 285 0.73 -22.32 18.16
CA VAL A 285 1.61 -22.85 17.12
C VAL A 285 1.13 -24.22 16.68
N ILE A 286 0.78 -24.35 15.39
CA ILE A 286 0.56 -25.64 14.74
C ILE A 286 1.86 -25.99 14.00
N SER A 287 2.52 -27.06 14.41
CA SER A 287 3.75 -27.54 13.80
C SER A 287 3.49 -28.75 12.90
N VAL A 288 4.02 -28.75 11.70
CA VAL A 288 3.98 -29.86 10.76
C VAL A 288 5.41 -30.18 10.39
N LYS A 289 5.89 -31.37 10.81
CA LYS A 289 7.25 -31.82 10.57
C LYS A 289 7.23 -33.10 9.76
N ASP A 290 7.94 -33.11 8.65
CA ASP A 290 8.14 -34.25 7.78
C ASP A 290 9.61 -34.69 7.71
N GLN A 291 9.85 -35.87 7.17
CA GLN A 291 11.16 -36.45 6.89
C GLN A 291 11.36 -36.55 5.37
N GLY A 292 10.93 -35.54 4.63
CA GLY A 292 10.93 -35.51 3.17
C GLY A 292 12.22 -35.02 2.55
N ILE A 293 12.10 -34.66 1.28
CA ILE A 293 13.23 -34.20 0.43
C ILE A 293 13.76 -32.80 0.82
N GLY A 294 13.09 -32.11 1.74
CA GLY A 294 13.44 -30.73 2.11
C GLY A 294 13.27 -29.72 0.98
N ILE A 295 13.61 -28.47 1.25
CA ILE A 295 13.55 -27.37 0.29
C ILE A 295 14.96 -26.80 0.13
N PRO A 296 15.45 -26.58 -1.11
CA PRO A 296 16.74 -25.91 -1.34
C PRO A 296 16.76 -24.51 -0.70
N GLU A 297 17.83 -24.16 -0.02
CA GLU A 297 17.93 -22.92 0.77
C GLU A 297 17.73 -21.65 -0.09
N ASN A 298 18.31 -21.65 -1.28
CA ASN A 298 18.16 -20.55 -2.25
C ASN A 298 16.74 -20.39 -2.82
N GLU A 299 15.87 -21.38 -2.63
CA GLU A 299 14.49 -21.37 -3.15
C GLU A 299 13.44 -21.07 -2.05
N LEU A 300 13.84 -21.06 -0.77
CA LEU A 300 12.94 -20.84 0.35
C LEU A 300 12.12 -19.55 0.25
N GLN A 301 12.71 -18.49 -0.30
CA GLN A 301 12.00 -17.21 -0.47
C GLN A 301 10.88 -17.27 -1.51
N HIS A 302 10.92 -18.22 -2.44
CA HIS A 302 9.99 -18.35 -3.55
C HIS A 302 8.85 -19.36 -3.30
N VAL A 303 8.91 -20.21 -2.26
CA VAL A 303 7.92 -21.27 -2.02
C VAL A 303 6.50 -20.77 -1.77
N PHE A 304 6.35 -19.49 -1.45
CA PHE A 304 5.07 -18.82 -1.29
C PHE A 304 4.62 -18.03 -2.53
N GLU A 305 5.40 -18.04 -3.61
CA GLU A 305 4.97 -17.48 -4.88
C GLU A 305 3.99 -18.43 -5.58
N PRO A 306 2.87 -17.91 -6.11
CA PRO A 306 1.90 -18.74 -6.82
C PRO A 306 2.56 -19.46 -8.02
N PHE A 307 2.28 -20.75 -8.16
CA PHE A 307 2.79 -21.65 -9.21
C PHE A 307 4.30 -21.97 -9.13
N PHE A 308 5.00 -21.45 -8.12
CA PHE A 308 6.38 -21.84 -7.91
C PHE A 308 6.48 -23.29 -7.42
N ARG A 309 7.46 -24.01 -7.95
CA ARG A 309 7.82 -25.36 -7.55
C ARG A 309 9.32 -25.47 -7.39
N ALA A 310 9.75 -26.00 -6.26
CA ALA A 310 11.18 -26.20 -6.01
C ALA A 310 11.77 -27.20 -7.01
N SER A 311 13.03 -27.00 -7.41
CA SER A 311 13.74 -27.77 -8.43
C SER A 311 13.81 -29.26 -8.14
N ASN A 312 13.80 -29.65 -6.85
CA ASN A 312 13.82 -31.04 -6.41
C ASN A 312 12.44 -31.74 -6.40
N THR A 313 11.38 -31.05 -6.83
CA THR A 313 9.99 -31.57 -6.79
C THR A 313 9.46 -32.10 -8.13
N SER A 314 10.31 -32.27 -9.14
CA SER A 314 9.90 -32.68 -10.49
C SER A 314 9.13 -34.01 -10.53
N ASN A 315 9.45 -34.96 -9.63
CA ASN A 315 8.80 -36.28 -9.54
C ASN A 315 7.48 -36.29 -8.76
N TYR A 316 7.09 -35.14 -8.18
CA TYR A 316 5.86 -35.03 -7.39
C TYR A 316 4.82 -34.21 -8.14
N ASN A 317 3.58 -34.66 -8.20
CA ASN A 317 2.49 -33.91 -8.82
C ASN A 317 2.12 -32.69 -8.00
N GLY A 318 1.81 -31.57 -8.64
CA GLY A 318 1.32 -30.36 -7.93
C GLY A 318 1.61 -29.08 -8.69
N TYR A 319 0.88 -28.00 -8.37
CA TYR A 319 0.82 -26.75 -9.16
C TYR A 319 1.43 -25.54 -8.45
N GLY A 320 1.99 -25.71 -7.26
CA GLY A 320 2.57 -24.60 -6.53
C GLY A 320 1.56 -23.55 -6.03
N VAL A 321 0.28 -23.89 -5.87
CA VAL A 321 -0.76 -22.96 -5.38
C VAL A 321 -1.15 -23.18 -3.92
N GLY A 322 -0.86 -24.35 -3.34
CA GLY A 322 -1.30 -24.71 -1.98
C GLY A 322 -0.62 -23.87 -0.89
N LEU A 323 0.71 -23.72 -0.92
CA LEU A 323 1.46 -22.91 0.08
C LEU A 323 1.14 -21.42 0.01
N PRO A 324 1.09 -20.77 -1.16
CA PRO A 324 0.62 -19.38 -1.28
C PRO A 324 -0.78 -19.17 -0.70
N LEU A 325 -1.71 -20.09 -1.00
CA LEU A 325 -3.07 -20.05 -0.45
C LEU A 325 -3.05 -20.17 1.08
N SER A 326 -2.30 -21.14 1.61
CA SER A 326 -2.16 -21.32 3.06
C SER A 326 -1.61 -20.09 3.74
N LEU A 327 -0.57 -19.46 3.19
CA LEU A 327 0.00 -18.22 3.73
C LEU A 327 -1.04 -17.07 3.75
N ASN A 328 -1.80 -16.90 2.68
CA ASN A 328 -2.83 -15.87 2.61
C ASN A 328 -3.95 -16.10 3.64
N ILE A 329 -4.40 -17.35 3.79
CA ILE A 329 -5.39 -17.72 4.82
C ILE A 329 -4.86 -17.44 6.23
N ILE A 330 -3.62 -17.82 6.52
CA ILE A 330 -3.00 -17.59 7.83
C ILE A 330 -2.82 -16.09 8.10
N ARG A 331 -2.43 -15.30 7.10
CA ARG A 331 -2.35 -13.82 7.19
C ARG A 331 -3.72 -13.19 7.43
N LEU A 332 -4.78 -13.70 6.81
CA LEU A 332 -6.16 -13.26 7.07
C LEU A 332 -6.53 -13.44 8.56
N HIS A 333 -6.02 -14.50 9.19
CA HIS A 333 -6.15 -14.78 10.63
C HIS A 333 -5.06 -14.08 11.48
N LYS A 334 -4.34 -13.08 10.91
CA LYS A 334 -3.27 -12.32 11.56
C LYS A 334 -2.10 -13.19 12.04
N GLY A 335 -1.95 -14.37 11.45
CA GLY A 335 -0.87 -15.31 11.71
C GLY A 335 0.30 -15.18 10.72
N SER A 336 1.29 -16.03 10.91
CA SER A 336 2.44 -16.17 10.02
C SER A 336 2.86 -17.64 9.90
N ILE A 337 3.63 -17.96 8.86
CA ILE A 337 4.22 -19.29 8.67
C ILE A 337 5.74 -19.14 8.70
N ALA A 338 6.40 -19.95 9.52
CA ALA A 338 7.84 -20.07 9.56
C ALA A 338 8.25 -21.47 9.06
N ILE A 339 9.29 -21.52 8.22
CA ILE A 339 9.80 -22.77 7.64
C ILE A 339 11.23 -23.00 8.15
N LYS A 340 11.49 -24.22 8.63
CA LYS A 340 12.83 -24.74 8.88
C LYS A 340 12.97 -25.99 8.02
N THR A 341 14.01 -26.07 7.21
CA THR A 341 14.18 -27.17 6.28
C THR A 341 15.64 -27.51 6.07
N SER A 342 15.89 -28.77 5.77
CA SER A 342 17.17 -29.28 5.31
C SER A 342 16.89 -30.44 4.36
N GLN A 343 17.66 -30.56 3.30
CA GLN A 343 17.55 -31.69 2.36
C GLN A 343 17.87 -33.07 3.02
N GLU A 344 18.53 -33.07 4.17
CA GLU A 344 18.88 -34.28 4.90
C GLU A 344 17.82 -34.68 5.95
N THR A 345 17.12 -33.69 6.53
CA THR A 345 16.23 -33.91 7.70
C THR A 345 14.75 -33.68 7.43
N GLY A 346 14.42 -33.18 6.22
CA GLY A 346 13.04 -32.85 5.83
C GLY A 346 12.67 -31.41 6.18
N THR A 347 11.36 -31.14 6.28
CA THR A 347 10.80 -29.81 6.50
C THR A 347 9.97 -29.73 7.78
N GLU A 348 10.12 -28.65 8.52
CA GLU A 348 9.27 -28.28 9.64
C GLU A 348 8.61 -26.94 9.32
N MET A 349 7.27 -26.93 9.20
CA MET A 349 6.46 -25.73 9.01
C MET A 349 5.73 -25.40 10.31
N ASN A 350 5.93 -24.18 10.80
CA ASN A 350 5.30 -23.67 12.02
C ASN A 350 4.30 -22.57 11.65
N ILE A 351 3.01 -22.83 11.85
CA ILE A 351 1.91 -21.87 11.70
C ILE A 351 1.73 -21.18 13.04
N LEU A 352 1.96 -19.88 13.09
CA LEU A 352 1.81 -19.06 14.27
C LEU A 352 0.51 -18.27 14.18
N LEU A 353 -0.41 -18.48 15.10
CA LEU A 353 -1.72 -17.81 15.18
C LEU A 353 -1.80 -16.98 16.47
N PRO A 354 -2.24 -15.71 16.43
CA PRO A 354 -2.34 -14.90 17.63
C PRO A 354 -3.48 -15.42 18.53
N PHE A 355 -3.33 -15.26 19.83
CA PHE A 355 -4.41 -15.54 20.77
C PHE A 355 -5.64 -14.68 20.45
N SER A 356 -6.80 -15.29 20.41
CA SER A 356 -8.05 -14.56 20.55
C SER A 356 -8.12 -14.05 22.00
N LYS A 357 -8.01 -12.74 22.24
CA LYS A 357 -8.33 -12.21 23.56
C LYS A 357 -9.78 -12.58 23.83
N PRO A 358 -10.10 -13.25 24.96
CA PRO A 358 -11.48 -13.49 25.30
C PRO A 358 -12.21 -12.14 25.30
N ALA A 359 -13.35 -12.07 24.60
CA ALA A 359 -14.20 -10.90 24.64
C ALA A 359 -14.54 -10.64 26.13
N PRO A 360 -14.46 -9.38 26.62
CA PRO A 360 -14.84 -9.09 28.00
C PRO A 360 -16.28 -9.57 28.18
N HIS A 361 -16.50 -10.53 29.13
CA HIS A 361 -17.83 -10.92 29.54
C HIS A 361 -18.58 -9.65 29.92
N LYS A 362 -19.63 -9.31 29.15
CA LYS A 362 -20.62 -8.33 29.56
C LYS A 362 -21.36 -8.95 30.74
N SER A 363 -20.96 -8.54 31.95
CA SER A 363 -21.70 -8.75 33.18
C SER A 363 -22.99 -7.90 33.19
#